data_762293db4fee12a5e2c8f5efa27cdfc6
#
_entry.id   762293db4fee12a5e2c8f5efa27cdfc6
#
_cell.length_a   1.000
_cell.length_b   1.000
_cell.length_c   1.000
_cell.angle_alpha   90.00
_cell.angle_beta   90.00
_cell.angle_gamma   90.00
#
_symmetry.space_group_name_H-M   'P 1'
#
loop_
_entity.id
_entity.type
_entity.pdbx_description
1 polymer ?
#
loop_
_entity_poly.entity_id
_entity_poly.type
_entity_poly.pdbx_seq_one_letter_code
_entity_poly.pdbx_strand_id
1 'polypeptide(L)'
;SITREVDVTLPTYAGPEIGVASTKAFTAQLGALAAFAISLGRAQQTLCADEEARLVDLLLSTPRLSNLVLDCEAEIEGLAKQISTATSALFIGRATMYPLALEGALKLKEISYIHAEGFAAGELKHGSIALVDENIPVIVIAPDDTLFEKTVSNMQEVMARGGNVILFASQNGVAAAGEGCMACLLY
;
A
#
# COMPACT_ATOMS: atom_id res chain seq x y z
N SER A 1 -6.93 -27.79 -12.46
CA SER A 1 -6.88 -26.33 -12.37
C SER A 1 -8.29 -25.80 -12.11
N ILE A 2 -8.43 -24.86 -11.22
CA ILE A 2 -9.72 -24.23 -10.84
C ILE A 2 -10.47 -23.68 -12.07
N THR A 3 -9.75 -23.29 -13.11
CA THR A 3 -10.33 -22.79 -14.38
C THR A 3 -11.21 -23.83 -15.09
N ARG A 4 -11.12 -25.12 -14.75
CA ARG A 4 -11.94 -26.19 -15.31
C ARG A 4 -13.23 -26.43 -14.52
N GLU A 5 -13.38 -25.77 -13.38
CA GLU A 5 -14.46 -26.00 -12.42
C GLU A 5 -15.35 -24.77 -12.24
N VAL A 6 -15.05 -23.69 -12.99
CA VAL A 6 -15.78 -22.42 -12.94
C VAL A 6 -16.40 -22.09 -14.29
N ASP A 7 -17.54 -21.38 -14.27
CA ASP A 7 -18.25 -21.00 -15.49
C ASP A 7 -17.52 -19.91 -16.29
N VAL A 8 -16.76 -19.03 -15.60
CA VAL A 8 -16.03 -17.92 -16.23
C VAL A 8 -14.65 -17.77 -15.59
N THR A 9 -13.65 -17.50 -16.42
CA THR A 9 -12.28 -17.22 -15.98
C THR A 9 -11.83 -15.87 -16.51
N LEU A 10 -11.28 -15.05 -15.62
CA LEU A 10 -10.61 -13.79 -15.95
C LEU A 10 -9.09 -13.97 -15.79
N PRO A 11 -8.34 -14.22 -16.86
CA PRO A 11 -6.90 -14.41 -16.76
C PRO A 11 -6.19 -13.07 -16.55
N THR A 12 -5.23 -13.03 -15.62
CA THR A 12 -4.46 -11.81 -15.30
C THR A 12 -3.28 -11.58 -16.23
N TYR A 13 -2.86 -12.59 -16.99
CA TYR A 13 -1.68 -12.58 -17.88
C TYR A 13 -0.36 -12.15 -17.21
N ALA A 14 -0.27 -12.25 -15.89
CA ALA A 14 0.91 -11.86 -15.12
C ALA A 14 2.16 -12.69 -15.44
N GLY A 15 2.00 -13.83 -16.12
CA GLY A 15 3.07 -14.79 -16.35
C GLY A 15 3.45 -15.56 -15.08
N PRO A 16 4.48 -16.42 -15.12
CA PRO A 16 4.91 -17.18 -13.94
C PRO A 16 5.54 -16.25 -12.92
N GLU A 17 5.18 -16.42 -11.65
CA GLU A 17 5.88 -15.82 -10.51
C GLU A 17 7.11 -16.67 -10.21
N ILE A 18 8.31 -16.06 -10.17
CA ILE A 18 9.58 -16.78 -9.96
C ILE A 18 10.03 -16.62 -8.51
N GLY A 19 9.74 -15.48 -7.88
CA GLY A 19 10.04 -15.22 -6.48
C GLY A 19 9.10 -15.96 -5.53
N VAL A 20 9.51 -16.08 -4.26
CA VAL A 20 8.65 -16.64 -3.20
C VAL A 20 7.47 -15.71 -2.93
N ALA A 21 7.72 -14.41 -2.85
CA ALA A 21 6.67 -13.41 -2.64
C ALA A 21 5.93 -13.10 -3.95
N SER A 22 4.61 -13.10 -3.91
CA SER A 22 3.77 -12.64 -5.02
C SER A 22 3.90 -11.12 -5.15
N THR A 23 4.36 -10.63 -6.31
CA THR A 23 4.54 -9.21 -6.61
C THR A 23 3.68 -8.79 -7.79
N LYS A 24 4.13 -9.07 -9.01
CA LYS A 24 3.39 -8.74 -10.24
C LYS A 24 2.02 -9.45 -10.32
N ALA A 25 1.90 -10.66 -9.77
CA ALA A 25 0.63 -11.37 -9.75
C ALA A 25 -0.40 -10.64 -8.88
N PHE A 26 0.01 -10.08 -7.74
CA PHE A 26 -0.86 -9.27 -6.88
C PHE A 26 -1.36 -8.02 -7.61
N THR A 27 -0.48 -7.23 -8.21
CA THR A 27 -0.89 -6.01 -8.95
C THR A 27 -1.76 -6.32 -10.16
N ALA A 28 -1.46 -7.42 -10.88
CA ALA A 28 -2.29 -7.87 -12.00
C ALA A 28 -3.70 -8.33 -11.56
N GLN A 29 -3.81 -8.97 -10.39
CA GLN A 29 -5.11 -9.32 -9.80
C GLN A 29 -5.91 -8.08 -9.44
N LEU A 30 -5.28 -7.06 -8.82
CA LEU A 30 -5.95 -5.79 -8.53
C LEU A 30 -6.47 -5.12 -9.81
N GLY A 31 -5.66 -5.09 -10.88
CA GLY A 31 -6.08 -4.57 -12.17
C GLY A 31 -7.27 -5.33 -12.77
N ALA A 32 -7.24 -6.66 -12.73
CA ALA A 32 -8.34 -7.50 -13.22
C ALA A 32 -9.63 -7.30 -12.41
N LEU A 33 -9.52 -7.21 -11.08
CA LEU A 33 -10.66 -6.96 -10.20
C LEU A 33 -11.24 -5.55 -10.39
N ALA A 34 -10.41 -4.55 -10.60
CA ALA A 34 -10.85 -3.19 -10.92
C ALA A 34 -11.61 -3.15 -12.25
N ALA A 35 -11.08 -3.77 -13.30
CA ALA A 35 -11.74 -3.88 -14.59
C ALA A 35 -13.08 -4.62 -14.48
N PHE A 36 -13.12 -5.70 -13.68
CA PHE A 36 -14.36 -6.44 -13.42
C PHE A 36 -15.39 -5.58 -12.68
N ALA A 37 -14.97 -4.86 -11.64
CA ALA A 37 -15.87 -3.98 -10.87
C ALA A 37 -16.48 -2.87 -11.75
N ILE A 38 -15.67 -2.24 -12.61
CA ILE A 38 -16.14 -1.23 -13.58
C ILE A 38 -17.16 -1.84 -14.54
N SER A 39 -16.85 -3.01 -15.12
CA SER A 39 -17.74 -3.72 -16.04
C SER A 39 -19.06 -4.12 -15.38
N LEU A 40 -19.01 -4.56 -14.13
CA LEU A 40 -20.20 -4.91 -13.35
C LEU A 40 -21.04 -3.68 -13.04
N GLY A 41 -20.42 -2.58 -12.62
CA GLY A 41 -21.10 -1.32 -12.36
C GLY A 41 -21.82 -0.77 -13.60
N ARG A 42 -21.18 -0.88 -14.77
CA ARG A 42 -21.80 -0.58 -16.07
C ARG A 42 -22.99 -1.50 -16.36
N ALA A 43 -22.83 -2.81 -16.21
CA ALA A 43 -23.89 -3.79 -16.50
C ALA A 43 -25.11 -3.60 -15.59
N GLN A 44 -24.89 -3.21 -14.33
CA GLN A 44 -25.94 -2.91 -13.36
C GLN A 44 -26.48 -1.48 -13.43
N GLN A 45 -25.97 -0.66 -14.35
CA GLN A 45 -26.36 0.75 -14.51
C GLN A 45 -26.15 1.60 -13.24
N THR A 46 -25.17 1.21 -12.40
CA THR A 46 -24.77 1.96 -11.20
C THR A 46 -23.65 2.97 -11.48
N LEU A 47 -23.00 2.90 -12.66
CA LEU A 47 -22.03 3.87 -13.15
C LEU A 47 -22.62 4.63 -14.34
N CYS A 48 -22.50 5.96 -14.33
CA CYS A 48 -22.77 6.77 -15.52
C CYS A 48 -21.57 6.70 -16.50
N ALA A 49 -21.83 7.08 -17.75
CA ALA A 49 -20.81 6.98 -18.81
C ALA A 49 -19.52 7.79 -18.53
N ASP A 50 -19.68 9.00 -17.94
CA ASP A 50 -18.54 9.87 -17.62
C ASP A 50 -17.67 9.28 -16.52
N GLU A 51 -18.31 8.71 -15.48
CA GLU A 51 -17.57 8.05 -14.39
C GLU A 51 -16.90 6.75 -14.86
N GLU A 52 -17.57 5.97 -15.73
CA GLU A 52 -16.95 4.80 -16.37
C GLU A 52 -15.70 5.21 -17.15
N ALA A 53 -15.79 6.22 -18.01
CA ALA A 53 -14.67 6.72 -18.81
C ALA A 53 -13.51 7.16 -17.90
N ARG A 54 -13.80 7.93 -16.86
CA ARG A 54 -12.80 8.37 -15.89
C ARG A 54 -12.08 7.21 -15.20
N LEU A 55 -12.80 6.19 -14.76
CA LEU A 55 -12.24 5.01 -14.09
C LEU A 55 -11.39 4.17 -15.05
N VAL A 56 -11.82 4.03 -16.30
CA VAL A 56 -11.06 3.34 -17.34
C VAL A 56 -9.74 4.07 -17.62
N ASP A 57 -9.78 5.39 -17.77
CA ASP A 57 -8.57 6.20 -18.00
C ASP A 57 -7.57 6.09 -16.85
N LEU A 58 -8.06 6.09 -15.60
CA LEU A 58 -7.22 5.85 -14.42
C LEU A 58 -6.57 4.47 -14.46
N LEU A 59 -7.34 3.43 -14.78
CA LEU A 59 -6.82 2.06 -14.87
C LEU A 59 -5.77 1.94 -15.99
N LEU A 60 -6.00 2.56 -17.14
CA LEU A 60 -5.05 2.59 -18.26
C LEU A 60 -3.77 3.38 -17.93
N SER A 61 -3.82 4.33 -17.00
CA SER A 61 -2.65 5.09 -16.56
C SER A 61 -1.74 4.31 -15.60
N THR A 62 -2.23 3.23 -14.98
CA THR A 62 -1.52 2.45 -13.95
C THR A 62 -0.14 1.96 -14.38
N PRO A 63 0.09 1.43 -15.61
CA PRO A 63 1.42 1.00 -16.01
C PRO A 63 2.46 2.13 -16.01
N ARG A 64 2.05 3.33 -16.44
CA ARG A 64 2.92 4.51 -16.43
C ARG A 64 3.25 4.93 -15.00
N LEU A 65 2.26 4.95 -14.12
CA LEU A 65 2.46 5.29 -12.71
C LEU A 65 3.36 4.27 -12.01
N SER A 66 3.18 2.98 -12.30
CA SER A 66 4.04 1.92 -11.77
C SER A 66 5.51 2.09 -12.18
N ASN A 67 5.77 2.53 -13.42
CA ASN A 67 7.13 2.82 -13.87
C ASN A 67 7.77 3.98 -13.09
N LEU A 68 7.00 5.03 -12.73
CA LEU A 68 7.52 6.12 -11.90
C LEU A 68 7.94 5.64 -10.50
N VAL A 69 7.22 4.67 -9.93
CA VAL A 69 7.60 4.08 -8.64
C VAL A 69 8.93 3.31 -8.73
N LEU A 70 9.20 2.67 -9.88
CA LEU A 70 10.48 1.97 -10.10
C LEU A 70 11.69 2.94 -10.14
N ASP A 71 11.47 4.20 -10.49
CA ASP A 71 12.52 5.22 -10.46
C ASP A 71 12.99 5.55 -9.02
N CYS A 72 12.20 5.17 -7.98
CA CYS A 72 12.56 5.33 -6.57
C CYS A 72 13.43 4.19 -6.02
N GLU A 73 13.91 3.24 -6.85
CA GLU A 73 14.62 2.04 -6.40
C GLU A 73 15.82 2.35 -5.50
N ALA A 74 16.65 3.32 -5.88
CA ALA A 74 17.85 3.66 -5.11
C ALA A 74 17.53 4.23 -3.71
N GLU A 75 16.45 5.01 -3.60
CA GLU A 75 15.96 5.54 -2.32
C GLU A 75 15.41 4.44 -1.44
N ILE A 76 14.61 3.55 -2.01
CA ILE A 76 14.04 2.38 -1.31
C ILE A 76 15.16 1.44 -0.85
N GLU A 77 16.18 1.20 -1.68
CA GLU A 77 17.36 0.39 -1.28
C GLU A 77 18.07 1.03 -0.06
N GLY A 78 18.24 2.35 -0.07
CA GLY A 78 18.83 3.08 1.05
C GLY A 78 18.03 2.89 2.35
N LEU A 79 16.70 2.98 2.28
CA LEU A 79 15.81 2.73 3.41
C LEU A 79 15.82 1.28 3.87
N ALA A 80 15.79 0.33 2.94
CA ALA A 80 15.87 -1.10 3.25
C ALA A 80 17.13 -1.43 4.06
N LYS A 81 18.28 -0.83 3.71
CA LYS A 81 19.53 -0.98 4.48
C LYS A 81 19.40 -0.42 5.91
N GLN A 82 18.73 0.71 6.08
CA GLN A 82 18.53 1.31 7.41
C GLN A 82 17.65 0.45 8.32
N ILE A 83 16.59 -0.14 7.77
CA ILE A 83 15.66 -0.97 8.56
C ILE A 83 16.04 -2.45 8.61
N SER A 84 17.11 -2.87 7.93
CA SER A 84 17.50 -4.29 7.81
C SER A 84 17.84 -4.97 9.12
N THR A 85 18.21 -4.20 10.16
CA THR A 85 18.50 -4.70 11.50
C THR A 85 17.32 -4.69 12.44
N ALA A 86 16.17 -4.15 12.01
CA ALA A 86 14.95 -4.16 12.80
C ALA A 86 14.46 -5.60 13.01
N THR A 87 13.97 -5.90 14.19
CA THR A 87 13.36 -7.20 14.50
C THR A 87 11.87 -7.22 14.24
N SER A 88 11.26 -6.04 14.18
CA SER A 88 9.83 -5.86 13.97
C SER A 88 9.57 -4.59 13.15
N ALA A 89 8.47 -4.56 12.42
CA ALA A 89 8.00 -3.40 11.67
C ALA A 89 6.47 -3.33 11.66
N LEU A 90 5.92 -2.13 11.66
CA LEU A 90 4.47 -1.92 11.57
C LEU A 90 4.12 -1.22 10.27
N PHE A 91 2.99 -1.61 9.69
CA PHE A 91 2.42 -0.96 8.51
C PHE A 91 1.05 -0.43 8.86
N ILE A 92 0.77 0.83 8.58
CA ILE A 92 -0.54 1.41 8.89
C ILE A 92 -1.14 2.11 7.67
N GLY A 93 -2.45 1.96 7.54
CA GLY A 93 -3.25 2.61 6.51
C GLY A 93 -4.71 2.73 6.93
N ARG A 94 -5.47 3.58 6.24
CA ARG A 94 -6.91 3.72 6.47
C ARG A 94 -7.71 3.27 5.25
N ALA A 95 -8.94 2.80 5.48
CA ALA A 95 -9.87 2.36 4.44
C ALA A 95 -9.17 1.46 3.42
N THR A 96 -9.11 1.86 2.14
CA THR A 96 -8.48 1.10 1.05
C THR A 96 -6.96 0.93 1.23
N MET A 97 -6.31 1.73 2.04
CA MET A 97 -4.88 1.59 2.34
C MET A 97 -4.58 0.58 3.45
N TYR A 98 -5.58 0.17 4.24
CA TYR A 98 -5.37 -0.89 5.24
C TYR A 98 -5.05 -2.26 4.60
N PRO A 99 -5.77 -2.75 3.59
CA PRO A 99 -5.35 -3.94 2.85
C PRO A 99 -3.95 -3.84 2.25
N LEU A 100 -3.53 -2.67 1.77
CA LEU A 100 -2.16 -2.46 1.28
C LEU A 100 -1.12 -2.50 2.41
N ALA A 101 -1.46 -1.99 3.60
CA ALA A 101 -0.61 -2.14 4.78
C ALA A 101 -0.43 -3.61 5.18
N LEU A 102 -1.50 -4.41 5.11
CA LEU A 102 -1.42 -5.87 5.33
C LEU A 102 -0.51 -6.55 4.30
N GLU A 103 -0.65 -6.21 3.03
CA GLU A 103 0.15 -6.78 1.95
C GLU A 103 1.63 -6.36 2.08
N GLY A 104 1.92 -5.10 2.40
CA GLY A 104 3.28 -4.63 2.66
C GLY A 104 3.94 -5.39 3.82
N ALA A 105 3.23 -5.57 4.92
CA ALA A 105 3.68 -6.36 6.05
C ALA A 105 3.93 -7.82 5.68
N LEU A 106 3.05 -8.42 4.86
CA LEU A 106 3.23 -9.77 4.33
C LEU A 106 4.48 -9.89 3.49
N LYS A 107 4.70 -8.96 2.55
CA LYS A 107 5.90 -8.96 1.68
C LYS A 107 7.18 -8.84 2.50
N LEU A 108 7.22 -7.95 3.48
CA LEU A 108 8.39 -7.81 4.34
C LEU A 108 8.69 -9.10 5.11
N LYS A 109 7.69 -9.74 5.70
CA LYS A 109 7.85 -11.03 6.40
C LYS A 109 8.38 -12.13 5.49
N GLU A 110 7.80 -12.29 4.31
CA GLU A 110 8.14 -13.37 3.37
C GLU A 110 9.59 -13.29 2.89
N ILE A 111 10.13 -12.07 2.74
CA ILE A 111 11.44 -11.87 2.10
C ILE A 111 12.55 -11.69 3.13
N SER A 112 12.30 -10.95 4.23
CA SER A 112 13.32 -10.55 5.19
C SER A 112 13.32 -11.32 6.50
N TYR A 113 12.23 -12.04 6.79
CA TYR A 113 11.97 -12.67 8.10
C TYR A 113 11.82 -11.67 9.27
N ILE A 114 11.77 -10.36 9.01
CA ILE A 114 11.39 -9.35 9.99
C ILE A 114 9.93 -9.57 10.36
N HIS A 115 9.61 -9.60 11.66
CA HIS A 115 8.22 -9.67 12.10
C HIS A 115 7.50 -8.38 11.71
N ALA A 116 6.56 -8.45 10.78
CA ALA A 116 5.84 -7.28 10.30
C ALA A 116 4.33 -7.47 10.41
N GLU A 117 3.63 -6.45 10.90
CA GLU A 117 2.18 -6.45 11.04
C GLU A 117 1.54 -5.22 10.43
N GLY A 118 0.37 -5.42 9.79
CA GLY A 118 -0.44 -4.34 9.25
C GLY A 118 -1.63 -4.02 10.15
N PHE A 119 -1.87 -2.73 10.40
CA PHE A 119 -2.98 -2.26 11.22
C PHE A 119 -3.81 -1.21 10.50
N ALA A 120 -5.11 -1.21 10.76
CA ALA A 120 -5.91 -0.04 10.47
C ALA A 120 -5.41 1.10 11.38
N ALA A 121 -4.99 2.23 10.80
CA ALA A 121 -4.31 3.30 11.53
C ALA A 121 -5.14 3.80 12.74
N GLY A 122 -6.48 3.82 12.61
CA GLY A 122 -7.36 4.20 13.72
C GLY A 122 -7.37 3.22 14.89
N GLU A 123 -7.05 1.94 14.64
CA GLU A 123 -7.06 0.88 15.65
C GLU A 123 -5.72 0.73 16.39
N LEU A 124 -4.66 1.35 15.87
CA LEU A 124 -3.31 1.24 16.45
C LEU A 124 -3.29 1.63 17.95
N LYS A 125 -4.03 2.68 18.30
CA LYS A 125 -4.12 3.20 19.68
C LYS A 125 -4.79 2.27 20.67
N HIS A 126 -5.52 1.25 20.22
CA HIS A 126 -6.26 0.31 21.08
C HIS A 126 -5.40 -0.88 21.57
N GLY A 127 -4.09 -0.76 21.52
CA GLY A 127 -3.16 -1.78 22.04
C GLY A 127 -1.81 -1.74 21.36
N SER A 128 -1.79 -1.94 20.04
CA SER A 128 -0.56 -2.12 19.27
C SER A 128 0.39 -0.92 19.30
N ILE A 129 -0.09 0.27 19.59
CA ILE A 129 0.75 1.45 19.79
C ILE A 129 1.74 1.29 20.96
N ALA A 130 1.47 0.37 21.90
CA ALA A 130 2.38 0.05 22.98
C ALA A 130 3.68 -0.63 22.50
N LEU A 131 3.68 -1.20 21.29
CA LEU A 131 4.85 -1.80 20.66
C LEU A 131 5.77 -0.77 20.02
N VAL A 132 5.30 0.47 19.83
CA VAL A 132 6.06 1.52 19.14
C VAL A 132 7.15 2.06 20.06
N ASP A 133 8.39 1.98 19.58
CA ASP A 133 9.58 2.60 20.13
C ASP A 133 10.54 3.08 19.02
N GLU A 134 11.70 3.57 19.39
CA GLU A 134 12.72 4.09 18.47
C GLU A 134 13.40 3.02 17.58
N ASN A 135 13.17 1.73 17.84
CA ASN A 135 13.76 0.63 17.09
C ASN A 135 12.80 0.02 16.06
N ILE A 136 11.53 0.39 16.14
CA ILE A 136 10.49 -0.17 15.27
C ILE A 136 10.14 0.82 14.15
N PRO A 137 10.50 0.53 12.89
CA PRO A 137 10.02 1.31 11.75
C PRO A 137 8.51 1.15 11.59
N VAL A 138 7.84 2.27 11.38
CA VAL A 138 6.40 2.33 11.10
C VAL A 138 6.16 2.91 9.73
N ILE A 139 5.70 2.07 8.82
CA ILE A 139 5.39 2.43 7.44
C ILE A 139 3.95 2.95 7.38
N VAL A 140 3.79 4.20 6.98
CA VAL A 140 2.51 4.90 6.92
C VAL A 140 2.11 5.13 5.47
N ILE A 141 0.95 4.63 5.06
CA ILE A 141 0.40 4.83 3.71
C ILE A 141 -0.70 5.88 3.80
N ALA A 142 -0.41 7.10 3.34
CA ALA A 142 -1.25 8.28 3.46
C ALA A 142 -1.49 8.96 2.11
N PRO A 143 -2.41 8.43 1.28
CA PRO A 143 -2.78 9.09 0.03
C PRO A 143 -3.47 10.43 0.29
N ASP A 144 -3.43 11.32 -0.71
CA ASP A 144 -4.11 12.62 -0.70
C ASP A 144 -5.63 12.42 -0.94
N ASP A 145 -6.29 11.89 0.09
CA ASP A 145 -7.71 11.60 0.11
C ASP A 145 -8.41 12.27 1.32
N THR A 146 -9.70 12.02 1.45
CA THR A 146 -10.52 12.58 2.56
C THR A 146 -10.11 12.06 3.95
N LEU A 147 -9.25 11.07 4.03
CA LEU A 147 -8.76 10.48 5.28
C LEU A 147 -7.32 10.85 5.60
N PHE A 148 -6.66 11.62 4.71
CA PHE A 148 -5.26 12.02 4.86
C PHE A 148 -4.97 12.60 6.26
N GLU A 149 -5.69 13.63 6.67
CA GLU A 149 -5.48 14.28 7.97
C GLU A 149 -5.66 13.32 9.16
N LYS A 150 -6.62 12.37 9.04
CA LYS A 150 -6.82 11.35 10.07
C LYS A 150 -5.68 10.35 10.13
N THR A 151 -5.10 10.00 8.98
CA THR A 151 -3.93 9.13 8.89
C THR A 151 -2.71 9.84 9.48
N VAL A 152 -2.51 11.11 9.14
CA VAL A 152 -1.45 11.98 9.71
C VAL A 152 -1.58 12.11 11.22
N SER A 153 -2.79 12.29 11.74
CA SER A 153 -3.00 12.33 13.20
C SER A 153 -2.54 11.03 13.88
N ASN A 154 -2.83 9.86 13.30
CA ASN A 154 -2.33 8.60 13.85
C ASN A 154 -0.80 8.45 13.70
N MET A 155 -0.24 8.94 12.59
CA MET A 155 1.21 9.00 12.41
C MET A 155 1.88 9.85 13.49
N GLN A 156 1.31 11.01 13.82
CA GLN A 156 1.81 11.88 14.91
C GLN A 156 1.76 11.20 16.28
N GLU A 157 0.73 10.37 16.55
CA GLU A 157 0.67 9.56 17.77
C GLU A 157 1.83 8.54 17.84
N VAL A 158 2.24 7.97 16.70
CA VAL A 158 3.42 7.10 16.58
C VAL A 158 4.71 7.88 16.86
N MET A 159 4.87 9.04 16.19
CA MET A 159 6.05 9.91 16.37
C MET A 159 6.20 10.41 17.80
N ALA A 160 5.09 10.77 18.46
CA ALA A 160 5.09 11.19 19.86
C ALA A 160 5.60 10.10 20.84
N ARG A 161 5.63 8.83 20.40
CA ARG A 161 6.21 7.70 21.14
C ARG A 161 7.64 7.35 20.72
N GLY A 162 8.22 8.15 19.84
CA GLY A 162 9.57 7.94 19.35
C GLY A 162 9.65 6.95 18.17
N GLY A 163 8.50 6.57 17.58
CA GLY A 163 8.49 5.65 16.42
C GLY A 163 9.15 6.26 15.19
N ASN A 164 9.95 5.45 14.49
CA ASN A 164 10.62 5.81 13.25
C ASN A 164 9.67 5.68 12.06
N VAL A 165 9.12 6.79 11.60
CA VAL A 165 8.10 6.82 10.53
C VAL A 165 8.74 6.87 9.14
N ILE A 166 8.29 5.99 8.25
CA ILE A 166 8.49 6.04 6.80
C ILE A 166 7.14 6.36 6.18
N LEU A 167 7.01 7.56 5.60
CA LEU A 167 5.76 8.06 5.05
C LEU A 167 5.70 7.85 3.53
N PHE A 168 4.68 7.15 3.06
CA PHE A 168 4.28 7.08 1.64
C PHE A 168 3.13 8.07 1.41
N ALA A 169 3.39 9.15 0.67
CA ALA A 169 2.40 10.19 0.41
C ALA A 169 2.65 10.91 -0.91
N SER A 170 1.71 11.74 -1.35
CA SER A 170 1.90 12.67 -2.45
C SER A 170 2.91 13.77 -2.08
N GLN A 171 3.39 14.51 -3.07
CA GLN A 171 4.28 15.65 -2.82
C GLN A 171 3.64 16.67 -1.85
N ASN A 172 2.35 16.94 -1.99
CA ASN A 172 1.62 17.82 -1.07
C ASN A 172 1.54 17.19 0.32
N GLY A 173 1.29 15.88 0.42
CA GLY A 173 1.23 15.15 1.68
C GLY A 173 2.56 15.18 2.42
N VAL A 174 3.67 14.99 1.71
CA VAL A 174 5.03 15.11 2.29
C VAL A 174 5.30 16.52 2.77
N ALA A 175 4.95 17.55 1.97
CA ALA A 175 5.11 18.95 2.38
C ALA A 175 4.27 19.30 3.62
N ALA A 176 3.09 18.69 3.77
CA ALA A 176 2.18 18.95 4.89
C ALA A 176 2.54 18.18 6.17
N ALA A 177 3.10 16.97 6.06
CA ALA A 177 3.21 16.03 7.19
C ALA A 177 4.57 15.32 7.31
N GLY A 178 5.50 15.54 6.38
CA GLY A 178 6.78 14.83 6.34
C GLY A 178 7.81 15.27 7.39
N GLU A 179 7.57 16.39 8.09
CA GLU A 179 8.50 16.88 9.11
C GLU A 179 8.65 15.87 10.25
N GLY A 180 9.89 15.54 10.59
CA GLY A 180 10.22 14.56 11.63
C GLY A 180 10.10 13.11 11.24
N CYS A 181 9.67 12.78 10.00
CA CYS A 181 9.74 11.41 9.50
C CYS A 181 11.19 10.97 9.26
N MET A 182 11.46 9.69 9.46
CA MET A 182 12.75 9.07 9.11
C MET A 182 13.00 9.16 7.60
N ALA A 183 11.95 8.97 6.81
CA ALA A 183 11.96 9.13 5.37
C ALA A 183 10.56 9.41 4.82
N CYS A 184 10.51 10.03 3.64
CA CYS A 184 9.28 10.25 2.88
C CYS A 184 9.48 9.72 1.47
N LEU A 185 8.60 8.86 1.01
CA LEU A 185 8.56 8.32 -0.35
C LEU A 185 7.36 8.91 -1.09
N LEU A 186 7.62 9.42 -2.29
CA LEU A 186 6.60 10.00 -3.17
C LEU A 186 6.00 8.90 -4.05
N TYR A 187 4.69 9.01 -4.33
CA TYR A 187 3.98 8.18 -5.30
C TYR A 187 3.33 9.03 -6.39
#